data_6515752e7b72abd11d727b31a79c0d9d
#
_entry.id   6515752e7b72abd11d727b31a79c0d9d
#
_cell.length_a   1.000
_cell.length_b   1.000
_cell.length_c   1.000
_cell.angle_alpha   90.00
_cell.angle_beta   90.00
_cell.angle_gamma   90.00
#
_symmetry.space_group_name_H-M   'P 1'
#
loop_
_entity.id
_entity.type
_entity.pdbx_description
1 polymer ?
#
loop_
_entity_poly.entity_id
_entity_poly.type
_entity_poly.pdbx_seq_one_letter_code
_entity_poly.pdbx_strand_id
1 'polypeptide(L)'
;AELSGRNDLLAGGAKFSGNAQYATATRILHHGTLLFDSDLSVLAKTLKPAEEKLRSKAIASVRSRVTNLRPLLSADMTTGEFIEHLKHYVQSELGAEVRTVDRTAVLASGLYDRNRSEDYICGRRESYPCQKRARCRGGMVTVLLEPQDGRIARIRLEGDYFGQRDIQEAEERLTGCPLEAAALQ
;
A
#
# COMPACT_ATOMS: atom_id res chain seq x y z
N ALA A 1 -6.05 -2.84 -21.25
CA ALA A 1 -5.93 -2.41 -19.85
C ALA A 1 -5.89 -0.88 -19.79
N GLU A 2 -6.46 -0.31 -18.76
CA GLU A 2 -6.58 1.13 -18.57
C GLU A 2 -6.03 1.50 -17.17
N LEU A 3 -5.32 2.62 -17.09
CA LEU A 3 -4.94 3.22 -15.81
C LEU A 3 -6.10 4.06 -15.29
N SER A 4 -6.54 3.82 -14.07
CA SER A 4 -7.65 4.55 -13.45
C SER A 4 -7.26 5.10 -12.07
N GLY A 5 -7.63 6.34 -11.83
CA GLY A 5 -7.30 7.01 -10.60
C GLY A 5 -5.80 7.19 -10.43
N ARG A 6 -5.29 6.86 -9.22
CA ARG A 6 -3.89 7.03 -8.87
C ARG A 6 -3.05 5.77 -9.06
N ASN A 7 -3.64 4.61 -8.90
CA ASN A 7 -2.90 3.36 -8.72
C ASN A 7 -3.64 2.10 -9.15
N ASP A 8 -4.76 2.21 -9.84
CA ASP A 8 -5.56 1.06 -10.26
C ASP A 8 -5.36 0.78 -11.75
N LEU A 9 -5.22 -0.50 -12.11
CA LEU A 9 -5.32 -0.96 -13.49
C LEU A 9 -6.64 -1.70 -13.66
N LEU A 10 -7.35 -1.34 -14.73
CA LEU A 10 -8.66 -1.88 -15.07
C LEU A 10 -8.61 -2.66 -16.38
N ALA A 11 -9.47 -3.66 -16.47
CA ALA A 11 -9.83 -4.34 -17.70
C ALA A 11 -11.35 -4.40 -17.80
N GLY A 12 -11.92 -3.88 -18.90
CA GLY A 12 -13.37 -3.79 -19.06
C GLY A 12 -14.08 -3.01 -17.93
N GLY A 13 -13.42 -2.00 -17.38
CA GLY A 13 -13.96 -1.20 -16.28
C GLY A 13 -13.84 -1.84 -14.88
N ALA A 14 -13.33 -3.07 -14.76
CA ALA A 14 -13.12 -3.76 -13.50
C ALA A 14 -11.63 -3.81 -13.12
N LYS A 15 -11.32 -3.55 -11.85
CA LYS A 15 -9.95 -3.51 -11.35
C LYS A 15 -9.36 -4.92 -11.24
N PHE A 16 -8.17 -5.11 -11.79
CA PHE A 16 -7.38 -6.33 -11.65
C PHE A 16 -6.03 -6.12 -10.93
N SER A 17 -5.61 -4.86 -10.77
CA SER A 17 -4.33 -4.52 -10.15
C SER A 17 -4.46 -3.26 -9.29
N GLY A 18 -3.80 -3.28 -8.15
CA GLY A 18 -3.56 -2.10 -7.32
C GLY A 18 -2.08 -1.95 -7.06
N ASN A 19 -1.57 -0.73 -7.16
CA ASN A 19 -0.17 -0.42 -7.10
C ASN A 19 0.13 0.57 -5.98
N ALA A 20 1.32 0.48 -5.41
CA ALA A 20 1.84 1.47 -4.47
C ALA A 20 3.32 1.70 -4.72
N GLN A 21 3.77 2.91 -4.44
CA GLN A 21 5.14 3.32 -4.65
C GLN A 21 5.63 4.15 -3.48
N TYR A 22 6.83 3.85 -3.04
CA TYR A 22 7.59 4.65 -2.09
C TYR A 22 8.86 5.14 -2.76
N ALA A 23 9.08 6.45 -2.77
CA ALA A 23 10.23 7.07 -3.41
C ALA A 23 11.06 7.82 -2.37
N THR A 24 12.38 7.63 -2.42
CA THR A 24 13.37 8.45 -1.73
C THR A 24 14.13 9.28 -2.75
N ALA A 25 15.08 10.09 -2.31
CA ALA A 25 15.92 10.89 -3.22
C ALA A 25 16.72 10.04 -4.23
N THR A 26 17.01 8.77 -3.90
CA THR A 26 17.90 7.91 -4.70
C THR A 26 17.30 6.58 -5.12
N ARG A 27 16.14 6.19 -4.58
CA ARG A 27 15.54 4.86 -4.82
C ARG A 27 14.03 4.93 -4.90
N ILE A 28 13.46 4.03 -5.67
CA ILE A 28 12.02 3.80 -5.75
C ILE A 28 11.74 2.35 -5.39
N LEU A 29 10.82 2.14 -4.45
CA LEU A 29 10.20 0.85 -4.21
C LEU A 29 8.80 0.89 -4.79
N HIS A 30 8.58 0.09 -5.81
CA HIS A 30 7.25 -0.08 -6.42
C HIS A 30 6.77 -1.51 -6.16
N HIS A 31 5.53 -1.66 -5.74
CA HIS A 31 4.88 -2.96 -5.62
C HIS A 31 3.44 -2.88 -6.09
N GLY A 32 2.93 -4.00 -6.56
CA GLY A 32 1.57 -4.13 -7.01
C GLY A 32 1.05 -5.54 -6.86
N THR A 33 -0.24 -5.69 -7.02
CA THR A 33 -0.94 -6.97 -7.03
C THR A 33 -1.56 -7.20 -8.40
N LEU A 34 -1.64 -8.45 -8.82
CA LEU A 34 -2.38 -8.89 -9.99
C LEU A 34 -3.41 -9.93 -9.54
N LEU A 35 -4.68 -9.64 -9.75
CA LEU A 35 -5.75 -10.63 -9.57
C LEU A 35 -5.73 -11.54 -10.80
N PHE A 36 -5.16 -12.72 -10.66
CA PHE A 36 -5.02 -13.64 -11.80
C PHE A 36 -6.14 -14.68 -11.84
N ASP A 37 -6.28 -15.49 -10.78
CA ASP A 37 -7.27 -16.57 -10.66
C ASP A 37 -7.71 -16.71 -9.20
N SER A 38 -8.07 -15.61 -8.57
CA SER A 38 -8.48 -15.54 -7.17
C SER A 38 -9.97 -15.83 -7.01
N ASP A 39 -10.37 -16.47 -5.91
CA ASP A 39 -11.78 -16.61 -5.56
C ASP A 39 -12.36 -15.26 -5.11
N LEU A 40 -12.98 -14.55 -6.04
CA LEU A 40 -13.60 -13.25 -5.78
C LEU A 40 -14.80 -13.33 -4.83
N SER A 41 -15.35 -14.52 -4.58
CA SER A 41 -16.43 -14.71 -3.63
C SER A 41 -15.95 -14.58 -2.19
N VAL A 42 -14.74 -15.04 -1.91
CA VAL A 42 -14.07 -14.92 -0.61
C VAL A 42 -13.62 -13.49 -0.37
N LEU A 43 -13.12 -12.81 -1.39
CA LEU A 43 -12.65 -11.43 -1.30
C LEU A 43 -13.72 -10.50 -0.71
N ALA A 44 -14.95 -10.59 -1.22
CA ALA A 44 -16.06 -9.75 -0.75
C ALA A 44 -16.46 -10.01 0.72
N LYS A 45 -16.22 -11.24 1.21
CA LYS A 45 -16.52 -11.61 2.62
C LYS A 45 -15.41 -11.18 3.57
N THR A 46 -14.16 -11.18 3.09
CA THR A 46 -12.98 -10.89 3.91
C THR A 46 -12.73 -9.40 4.06
N LEU A 47 -13.00 -8.63 3.02
CA LEU A 47 -12.85 -7.18 3.07
C LEU A 47 -14.02 -6.57 3.87
N LYS A 48 -13.70 -6.01 5.04
CA LYS A 48 -14.62 -5.16 5.81
C LYS A 48 -14.48 -3.73 5.29
N PRO A 49 -15.43 -3.21 4.48
CA PRO A 49 -15.39 -1.81 4.07
C PRO A 49 -15.56 -0.92 5.30
N ALA A 50 -14.83 0.20 5.35
CA ALA A 50 -15.01 1.19 6.40
C ALA A 50 -16.49 1.63 6.45
N GLU A 51 -17.03 1.88 7.65
CA GLU A 51 -18.46 2.20 7.88
C GLU A 51 -18.98 3.35 7.00
N GLU A 52 -18.17 4.32 6.68
CA GLU A 52 -18.49 5.39 5.72
C GLU A 52 -18.82 4.88 4.31
N LYS A 53 -18.25 3.75 3.89
CA LYS A 53 -18.51 3.12 2.58
C LYS A 53 -19.72 2.17 2.62
N LEU A 54 -20.16 1.76 3.81
CA LEU A 54 -21.33 0.88 3.99
C LEU A 54 -22.66 1.60 3.75
N ARG A 55 -22.72 2.91 3.93
CA ARG A 55 -23.93 3.72 3.69
C ARG A 55 -24.32 3.86 2.22
N SER A 56 -23.44 3.52 1.28
CA SER A 56 -23.69 3.58 -0.16
C SER A 56 -23.60 2.20 -0.81
N LYS A 57 -24.70 1.42 -0.83
CA LYS A 57 -24.97 0.25 -1.71
C LYS A 57 -23.80 -0.74 -1.91
N ALA A 58 -23.38 -1.48 -0.89
CA ALA A 58 -21.99 -1.86 -0.82
C ALA A 58 -21.59 -3.32 -1.15
N ILE A 59 -22.41 -4.33 -1.03
CA ILE A 59 -21.91 -5.72 -1.19
C ILE A 59 -21.95 -6.21 -2.65
N ALA A 60 -22.99 -5.87 -3.39
CA ALA A 60 -23.06 -6.18 -4.82
C ALA A 60 -22.00 -5.39 -5.63
N SER A 61 -21.60 -4.20 -5.13
CA SER A 61 -20.66 -3.31 -5.81
C SER A 61 -19.17 -3.71 -5.69
N VAL A 62 -18.77 -4.56 -4.74
CA VAL A 62 -17.37 -5.03 -4.64
C VAL A 62 -17.08 -6.05 -5.73
N ARG A 63 -17.98 -7.01 -5.94
CA ARG A 63 -17.83 -8.02 -7.01
C ARG A 63 -17.80 -7.43 -8.42
N SER A 64 -18.55 -6.37 -8.66
CA SER A 64 -18.57 -5.71 -9.98
C SER A 64 -17.37 -4.80 -10.25
N ARG A 65 -16.54 -4.54 -9.23
CA ARG A 65 -15.39 -3.62 -9.32
C ARG A 65 -14.05 -4.30 -9.55
N VAL A 66 -13.96 -5.61 -9.38
CA VAL A 66 -12.72 -6.37 -9.54
C VAL A 66 -12.90 -7.52 -10.51
N THR A 67 -11.83 -7.89 -11.21
CA THR A 67 -11.81 -9.01 -12.14
C THR A 67 -10.50 -9.76 -12.05
N ASN A 68 -10.52 -11.05 -12.40
CA ASN A 68 -9.32 -11.84 -12.63
C ASN A 68 -8.81 -11.62 -14.06
N LEU A 69 -7.51 -11.78 -14.24
CA LEU A 69 -6.87 -11.70 -15.56
C LEU A 69 -7.05 -12.99 -16.38
N ARG A 70 -7.04 -14.15 -15.73
CA ARG A 70 -7.08 -15.46 -16.42
C ARG A 70 -8.18 -15.56 -17.47
N PRO A 71 -9.46 -15.21 -17.20
CA PRO A 71 -10.54 -15.29 -18.20
C PRO A 71 -10.43 -14.26 -19.33
N LEU A 72 -9.52 -13.29 -19.24
CA LEU A 72 -9.30 -12.25 -20.24
C LEU A 72 -8.11 -12.56 -21.16
N LEU A 73 -7.40 -13.64 -20.91
CA LEU A 73 -6.26 -14.05 -21.71
C LEU A 73 -6.74 -14.78 -22.98
N SER A 74 -5.97 -14.67 -24.05
CA SER A 74 -6.20 -15.38 -25.31
C SER A 74 -5.94 -16.89 -25.23
N ALA A 75 -5.10 -17.32 -24.28
CA ALA A 75 -4.82 -18.72 -23.99
C ALA A 75 -4.97 -18.97 -22.51
N ASP A 76 -5.60 -20.11 -22.13
CA ASP A 76 -5.69 -20.51 -20.74
C ASP A 76 -4.32 -20.91 -20.22
N MET A 77 -4.02 -20.49 -18.99
CA MET A 77 -2.78 -20.84 -18.31
C MET A 77 -2.97 -20.86 -16.81
N THR A 78 -2.12 -21.60 -16.13
CA THR A 78 -2.05 -21.63 -14.67
C THR A 78 -1.35 -20.38 -14.12
N THR A 79 -1.51 -20.13 -12.83
CA THR A 79 -0.78 -19.04 -12.15
C THR A 79 0.74 -19.21 -12.26
N GLY A 80 1.24 -20.44 -12.22
CA GLY A 80 2.67 -20.73 -12.39
C GLY A 80 3.18 -20.33 -13.76
N GLU A 81 2.49 -20.73 -14.82
CA GLU A 81 2.82 -20.39 -16.21
C GLU A 81 2.75 -18.86 -16.41
N PHE A 82 1.76 -18.19 -15.84
CA PHE A 82 1.66 -16.75 -15.90
C PHE A 82 2.87 -16.05 -15.24
N ILE A 83 3.34 -16.55 -14.10
CA ILE A 83 4.55 -16.03 -13.44
C ILE A 83 5.78 -16.21 -14.34
N GLU A 84 5.92 -17.36 -14.98
CA GLU A 84 7.05 -17.60 -15.91
C GLU A 84 6.96 -16.68 -17.15
N HIS A 85 5.77 -16.43 -17.68
CA HIS A 85 5.58 -15.43 -18.74
C HIS A 85 5.99 -14.03 -18.29
N LEU A 86 5.61 -13.61 -17.08
CA LEU A 86 6.03 -12.30 -16.55
C LEU A 86 7.55 -12.20 -16.39
N LYS A 87 8.20 -13.25 -15.89
CA LYS A 87 9.66 -13.29 -15.78
C LYS A 87 10.33 -13.15 -17.15
N HIS A 88 9.83 -13.92 -18.12
CA HIS A 88 10.35 -13.85 -19.49
C HIS A 88 10.17 -12.46 -20.08
N TYR A 89 8.99 -11.84 -19.92
CA TYR A 89 8.73 -10.48 -20.37
C TYR A 89 9.69 -9.46 -19.76
N VAL A 90 9.90 -9.54 -18.44
CA VAL A 90 10.82 -8.63 -17.72
C VAL A 90 12.25 -8.79 -18.22
N GLN A 91 12.67 -10.02 -18.54
CA GLN A 91 14.00 -10.27 -19.08
C GLN A 91 14.15 -9.77 -20.53
N SER A 92 13.18 -10.09 -21.40
CA SER A 92 13.28 -9.78 -22.83
C SER A 92 13.02 -8.31 -23.15
N GLU A 93 11.97 -7.73 -22.55
CA GLU A 93 11.50 -6.39 -22.92
C GLU A 93 12.11 -5.29 -22.04
N LEU A 94 12.43 -5.60 -20.78
CA LEU A 94 13.01 -4.61 -19.85
C LEU A 94 14.51 -4.81 -19.63
N GLY A 95 15.11 -5.84 -20.22
CA GLY A 95 16.54 -6.14 -20.08
C GLY A 95 16.96 -6.45 -18.63
N ALA A 96 16.02 -6.86 -17.79
CA ALA A 96 16.29 -7.11 -16.38
C ALA A 96 16.89 -8.49 -16.15
N GLU A 97 17.79 -8.59 -15.19
CA GLU A 97 18.31 -9.88 -14.73
C GLU A 97 17.38 -10.48 -13.69
N VAL A 98 16.88 -11.69 -13.96
CA VAL A 98 16.08 -12.45 -12.99
C VAL A 98 16.99 -13.40 -12.23
N ARG A 99 17.06 -13.24 -10.91
CA ARG A 99 17.84 -14.12 -10.01
C ARG A 99 16.91 -14.88 -9.09
N THR A 100 17.12 -16.17 -8.97
CA THR A 100 16.48 -17.00 -7.96
C THR A 100 17.27 -16.91 -6.67
N VAL A 101 16.61 -16.54 -5.60
CA VAL A 101 17.20 -16.51 -4.26
C VAL A 101 16.86 -17.80 -3.54
N ASP A 102 17.90 -18.50 -3.07
CA ASP A 102 17.73 -19.72 -2.29
C ASP A 102 17.11 -19.41 -0.91
N ARG A 103 16.24 -20.31 -0.46
CA ARG A 103 15.64 -20.26 0.88
C ARG A 103 16.69 -20.14 1.98
N THR A 104 17.81 -20.84 1.86
CA THR A 104 18.90 -20.81 2.84
C THR A 104 19.49 -19.41 2.97
N ALA A 105 19.68 -18.69 1.85
CA ALA A 105 20.17 -17.32 1.85
C ALA A 105 19.18 -16.35 2.53
N VAL A 106 17.87 -16.55 2.31
CA VAL A 106 16.83 -15.76 2.97
C VAL A 106 16.82 -15.98 4.49
N LEU A 107 16.94 -17.23 4.93
CA LEU A 107 17.00 -17.57 6.35
C LEU A 107 18.26 -17.01 7.02
N ALA A 108 19.41 -17.08 6.34
CA ALA A 108 20.68 -16.56 6.83
C ALA A 108 20.72 -15.02 6.92
N SER A 109 19.84 -14.32 6.21
CA SER A 109 19.82 -12.85 6.22
C SER A 109 19.30 -12.21 7.52
N GLY A 110 18.74 -13.00 8.44
CA GLY A 110 18.07 -12.51 9.65
C GLY A 110 16.72 -11.81 9.39
N LEU A 111 16.37 -11.56 8.12
CA LEU A 111 15.10 -10.91 7.75
C LEU A 111 13.91 -11.81 8.06
N TYR A 112 14.08 -13.11 7.93
CA TYR A 112 13.02 -14.07 8.26
C TYR A 112 12.62 -14.00 9.73
N ASP A 113 13.61 -14.04 10.65
CA ASP A 113 13.35 -13.99 12.08
C ASP A 113 12.81 -12.63 12.52
N ARG A 114 13.35 -11.55 11.97
CA ARG A 114 12.82 -10.21 12.19
C ARG A 114 11.35 -10.11 11.77
N ASN A 115 11.02 -10.54 10.56
CA ASN A 115 9.68 -10.35 9.99
C ASN A 115 8.61 -11.25 10.63
N ARG A 116 9.01 -12.37 11.29
CA ARG A 116 8.10 -13.23 12.06
C ARG A 116 8.00 -12.85 13.53
N SER A 117 8.84 -11.95 14.02
CA SER A 117 8.81 -11.53 15.41
C SER A 117 7.51 -10.82 15.75
N GLU A 118 7.06 -10.96 16.99
CA GLU A 118 5.85 -10.31 17.48
C GLU A 118 5.99 -8.78 17.40
N ASP A 119 7.18 -8.25 17.70
CA ASP A 119 7.48 -6.83 17.58
C ASP A 119 7.32 -6.30 16.15
N TYR A 120 7.65 -7.09 15.12
CA TYR A 120 7.48 -6.69 13.74
C TYR A 120 6.03 -6.82 13.26
N ILE A 121 5.34 -7.91 13.62
CA ILE A 121 3.97 -8.21 13.17
C ILE A 121 2.95 -7.33 13.89
N CYS A 122 3.06 -7.22 15.21
CA CYS A 122 2.14 -6.47 16.04
C CYS A 122 2.60 -5.03 16.27
N GLY A 123 3.90 -4.78 16.15
CA GLY A 123 4.56 -3.52 16.36
C GLY A 123 4.46 -3.04 17.82
N ARG A 124 5.37 -2.20 18.24
CA ARG A 124 5.10 -1.30 19.36
C ARG A 124 4.19 -0.20 18.81
N ARG A 125 2.90 -0.30 19.03
CA ARG A 125 2.00 0.81 18.79
C ARG A 125 2.39 1.90 19.77
N GLU A 126 3.17 2.86 19.31
CA GLU A 126 3.38 4.09 20.06
C GLU A 126 2.02 4.68 20.39
N SER A 127 1.73 4.87 21.65
CA SER A 127 0.49 5.51 22.08
C SER A 127 0.64 7.02 21.93
N TYR A 128 -0.27 7.62 21.21
CA TYR A 128 -0.38 9.07 21.07
C TYR A 128 -1.70 9.51 21.73
N PRO A 129 -1.68 10.50 22.61
CA PRO A 129 -2.89 10.96 23.29
C PRO A 129 -3.89 11.66 22.35
N CYS A 130 -3.41 12.21 21.25
CA CYS A 130 -4.25 12.89 20.27
C CYS A 130 -4.14 12.22 18.89
N GLN A 131 -5.29 11.95 18.29
CA GLN A 131 -5.38 11.43 16.93
C GLN A 131 -6.47 12.18 16.15
N LYS A 132 -6.15 12.60 14.93
CA LYS A 132 -7.12 13.17 14.01
C LYS A 132 -6.89 12.66 12.61
N ARG A 133 -7.97 12.30 11.93
CA ARG A 133 -7.95 11.87 10.54
C ARG A 133 -8.66 12.89 9.65
N ALA A 134 -8.03 13.26 8.55
CA ALA A 134 -8.58 14.22 7.59
C ALA A 134 -8.32 13.78 6.15
N ARG A 135 -9.22 14.15 5.25
CA ARG A 135 -9.05 13.96 3.82
C ARG A 135 -8.42 15.23 3.22
N CYS A 136 -7.23 15.07 2.63
CA CYS A 136 -6.50 16.13 1.94
C CYS A 136 -6.51 15.89 0.42
N ARG A 137 -6.00 16.84 -0.36
CA ARG A 137 -5.87 16.70 -1.82
C ARG A 137 -5.02 15.48 -2.21
N GLY A 138 -4.01 15.13 -1.41
CA GLY A 138 -3.12 13.98 -1.62
C GLY A 138 -3.67 12.63 -1.16
N GLY A 139 -4.75 12.57 -0.39
CA GLY A 139 -5.30 11.34 0.18
C GLY A 139 -5.81 11.50 1.60
N MET A 140 -5.93 10.38 2.31
CA MET A 140 -6.28 10.37 3.73
C MET A 140 -5.02 10.50 4.56
N VAL A 141 -5.00 11.44 5.49
CA VAL A 141 -3.91 11.63 6.45
C VAL A 141 -4.44 11.44 7.87
N THR A 142 -3.74 10.67 8.66
CA THR A 142 -3.95 10.53 10.10
C THR A 142 -2.78 11.20 10.81
N VAL A 143 -3.07 12.16 11.63
CA VAL A 143 -2.09 12.83 12.49
C VAL A 143 -2.18 12.22 13.87
N LEU A 144 -1.09 11.67 14.35
CA LEU A 144 -0.88 11.19 15.70
C LEU A 144 0.00 12.21 16.42
N LEU A 145 -0.42 12.72 17.56
CA LEU A 145 0.20 13.86 18.21
C LEU A 145 0.30 13.67 19.71
N GLU A 146 1.43 14.02 20.26
CA GLU A 146 1.66 14.20 21.70
C GLU A 146 1.97 15.68 21.99
N PRO A 147 1.06 16.43 22.60
CA PRO A 147 1.33 17.80 23.05
C PRO A 147 2.02 17.78 24.40
N GLN A 148 2.99 18.68 24.59
CA GLN A 148 3.62 18.98 25.88
C GLN A 148 3.93 20.47 25.96
N ASP A 149 3.52 21.12 27.03
CA ASP A 149 3.78 22.56 27.30
C ASP A 149 3.40 23.51 26.15
N GLY A 150 2.26 23.22 25.49
CA GLY A 150 1.77 24.00 24.35
C GLY A 150 2.55 23.80 23.05
N ARG A 151 3.43 22.79 22.99
CA ARG A 151 4.23 22.44 21.82
C ARG A 151 3.98 21.00 21.39
N ILE A 152 4.39 20.68 20.18
CA ILE A 152 4.36 19.33 19.63
C ILE A 152 5.60 18.58 20.15
N ALA A 153 5.43 17.71 21.15
CA ALA A 153 6.51 16.88 21.66
C ALA A 153 6.85 15.72 20.72
N ARG A 154 5.83 15.07 20.17
CA ARG A 154 5.98 14.02 19.16
C ARG A 154 4.83 14.11 18.16
N ILE A 155 5.13 13.83 16.90
CA ILE A 155 4.14 13.75 15.84
C ILE A 155 4.47 12.59 14.90
N ARG A 156 3.41 11.96 14.40
CA ARG A 156 3.50 10.95 13.34
C ARG A 156 2.39 11.15 12.33
N LEU A 157 2.74 11.09 11.07
CA LEU A 157 1.84 11.28 9.94
C LEU A 157 1.67 9.94 9.21
N GLU A 158 0.50 9.36 9.31
CA GLU A 158 0.17 8.08 8.66
C GLU A 158 -0.97 8.27 7.67
N GLY A 159 -1.09 7.39 6.68
CA GLY A 159 -2.24 7.42 5.80
C GLY A 159 -2.02 6.80 4.43
N ASP A 160 -3.06 6.95 3.61
CA ASP A 160 -3.07 6.52 2.21
C ASP A 160 -2.90 7.77 1.32
N TYR A 161 -1.65 8.17 1.16
CA TYR A 161 -1.26 9.32 0.33
C TYR A 161 0.07 9.07 -0.40
N PHE A 162 0.27 9.74 -1.51
CA PHE A 162 1.55 9.76 -2.22
C PHE A 162 2.31 11.04 -1.87
N GLY A 163 3.35 10.90 -1.05
CA GLY A 163 4.26 11.98 -0.73
C GLY A 163 5.25 12.26 -1.86
N GLN A 164 5.55 13.52 -2.12
CA GLN A 164 6.64 13.93 -3.02
C GLN A 164 8.01 13.98 -2.33
N ARG A 165 8.00 13.98 -1.00
CA ARG A 165 9.18 14.00 -0.12
C ARG A 165 9.02 12.99 1.00
N ASP A 166 10.12 12.73 1.70
CA ASP A 166 10.09 11.91 2.90
C ASP A 166 9.20 12.56 3.96
N ILE A 167 8.27 11.78 4.49
CA ILE A 167 7.34 12.27 5.52
C ILE A 167 8.08 12.57 6.83
N GLN A 168 9.21 11.92 7.08
CA GLN A 168 10.03 12.15 8.27
C GLN A 168 10.54 13.60 8.32
N GLU A 169 10.88 14.20 7.17
CA GLU A 169 11.27 15.61 7.13
C GLU A 169 10.16 16.55 7.66
N ALA A 170 8.90 16.22 7.38
CA ALA A 170 7.77 16.98 7.87
C ALA A 170 7.55 16.77 9.38
N GLU A 171 7.68 15.53 9.85
CA GLU A 171 7.56 15.19 11.26
C GLU A 171 8.65 15.88 12.11
N GLU A 172 9.90 15.84 11.65
CA GLU A 172 11.02 16.53 12.30
C GLU A 172 10.82 18.06 12.36
N ARG A 173 10.36 18.67 11.27
CA ARG A 173 10.10 20.13 11.23
C ARG A 173 8.94 20.54 12.11
N LEU A 174 7.95 19.71 12.30
CA LEU A 174 6.78 19.99 13.14
C LEU A 174 7.07 19.74 14.62
N THR A 175 8.00 18.86 14.94
CA THR A 175 8.40 18.58 16.32
C THR A 175 9.02 19.84 16.95
N GLY A 176 8.55 20.18 18.14
CA GLY A 176 8.95 21.39 18.88
C GLY A 176 8.19 22.66 18.49
N CYS A 177 7.38 22.65 17.40
CA CYS A 177 6.58 23.81 17.02
C CYS A 177 5.48 24.09 18.05
N PRO A 178 5.10 25.38 18.26
CA PRO A 178 3.90 25.73 19.03
C PRO A 178 2.65 25.06 18.46
N LEU A 179 1.75 24.63 19.34
CA LEU A 179 0.47 24.01 18.94
C LEU A 179 -0.58 25.08 18.59
N GLU A 180 -0.21 25.99 17.69
CA GLU A 180 -1.04 27.09 17.23
C GLU A 180 -1.20 27.04 15.71
N ALA A 181 -2.40 27.34 15.20
CA ALA A 181 -2.68 27.26 13.77
C ALA A 181 -1.76 28.16 12.92
N ALA A 182 -1.32 29.29 13.45
CA ALA A 182 -0.41 30.21 12.75
C ALA A 182 1.02 29.69 12.63
N ALA A 183 1.46 28.81 13.54
CA ALA A 183 2.81 28.23 13.52
C ALA A 183 2.91 26.99 12.63
N LEU A 184 1.77 26.48 12.13
CA LEU A 184 1.67 25.23 11.36
C LEU A 184 1.39 25.49 9.87
N GLN A 185 1.39 26.74 9.42
CA GLN A 185 1.27 27.15 8.02
C GLN A 185 2.64 27.21 7.35
#